data_e951548a52229c8003b5786a01fa3722
#
_entry.id   e951548a52229c8003b5786a01fa3722
#
_cell.length_a   1.000
_cell.length_b   1.000
_cell.length_c   1.000
_cell.angle_alpha   90.00
_cell.angle_beta   90.00
_cell.angle_gamma   90.00
#
_symmetry.space_group_name_H-M   'P 1'
#
loop_
_entity.id
_entity.type
_entity.pdbx_description
1 polymer ?
#
loop_
_entity_poly.entity_id
_entity_poly.type
_entity_poly.pdbx_seq_one_letter_code
_entity_poly.pdbx_strand_id
1 'polypeptide(L)'
;MDGKLRNMTSVYFTGEQGILCLYRIGSRVANNKYVGAAGGHFEKDELSDAKACVLREMREELGLSESEVENLRLRYITYRLKNGEIRQNYYFFGSLKAGRKLESTAGELHWFSYEEASALDMPVSAKHMMQHYLTVGRFDDQLYAGITEENGTAFVPMVEFEG
;
A
#
# COMPACT_ATOMS: atom_id res chain seq x y z
N MET A 1 16.74 22.45 -2.11
CA MET A 1 15.64 21.49 -1.92
C MET A 1 15.02 21.74 -0.57
N ASP A 2 13.73 21.96 -0.54
CA ASP A 2 13.03 22.39 0.68
C ASP A 2 12.74 21.26 1.66
N GLY A 3 13.15 20.04 1.33
CA GLY A 3 13.00 18.87 2.20
C GLY A 3 11.55 18.54 2.59
N LYS A 4 10.60 18.89 1.77
CA LYS A 4 9.21 18.53 2.01
C LYS A 4 9.05 17.02 2.10
N LEU A 5 8.54 16.56 3.23
CA LEU A 5 8.26 15.15 3.46
C LEU A 5 6.76 14.89 3.26
N ARG A 6 6.45 13.91 2.43
CA ARG A 6 5.09 13.49 2.15
C ARG A 6 4.90 12.04 2.58
N ASN A 7 4.19 11.84 3.68
CA ASN A 7 3.92 10.52 4.23
C ASN A 7 2.55 10.02 3.80
N MET A 8 2.51 8.80 3.28
CA MET A 8 1.29 8.15 2.81
C MET A 8 1.25 6.70 3.24
N THR A 9 0.04 6.19 3.47
CA THR A 9 -0.19 4.76 3.66
C THR A 9 -0.98 4.18 2.50
N SER A 10 -0.86 2.88 2.34
CA SER A 10 -1.68 2.09 1.44
C SER A 10 -1.86 0.70 2.04
N VAL A 11 -2.99 0.05 1.79
CA VAL A 11 -3.23 -1.32 2.21
C VAL A 11 -3.69 -2.19 1.04
N TYR A 12 -3.11 -3.38 0.93
CA TYR A 12 -3.51 -4.43 0.01
C TYR A 12 -4.07 -5.59 0.81
N PHE A 13 -5.21 -6.11 0.40
CA PHE A 13 -5.75 -7.32 1.01
C PHE A 13 -5.47 -8.52 0.12
N THR A 14 -5.07 -9.61 0.74
CA THR A 14 -4.78 -10.88 0.07
C THR A 14 -5.72 -11.96 0.55
N GLY A 15 -5.97 -12.94 -0.29
CA GLY A 15 -6.83 -14.09 0.01
C GLY A 15 -6.79 -15.11 -1.11
N GLU A 16 -7.71 -16.05 -1.10
CA GLU A 16 -7.80 -17.11 -2.12
C GLU A 16 -7.97 -16.56 -3.53
N GLN A 17 -8.59 -15.39 -3.66
CA GLN A 17 -8.81 -14.74 -4.96
C GLN A 17 -7.59 -13.98 -5.47
N GLY A 18 -6.53 -13.85 -4.67
CA GLY A 18 -5.33 -13.11 -5.00
C GLY A 18 -5.20 -11.81 -4.20
N ILE A 19 -5.09 -10.69 -4.88
CA ILE A 19 -4.89 -9.36 -4.29
C ILE A 19 -6.03 -8.44 -4.67
N LEU A 20 -6.56 -7.71 -3.68
CA LEU A 20 -7.56 -6.68 -3.87
C LEU A 20 -6.89 -5.34 -4.12
N CYS A 21 -7.18 -4.76 -5.28
CA CYS A 21 -6.67 -3.46 -5.68
C CYS A 21 -7.82 -2.51 -6.04
N LEU A 22 -7.55 -1.22 -5.90
CA LEU A 22 -8.47 -0.15 -6.28
C LEU A 22 -8.05 0.47 -7.61
N TYR A 23 -8.98 0.56 -8.56
CA TYR A 23 -8.81 1.40 -9.73
C TYR A 23 -9.25 2.81 -9.37
N ARG A 24 -8.30 3.73 -9.29
CA ARG A 24 -8.55 5.09 -8.79
C ARG A 24 -9.11 5.99 -9.86
N ILE A 25 -10.23 6.64 -9.56
CA ILE A 25 -10.94 7.53 -10.48
C ILE A 25 -11.08 8.91 -9.82
N GLY A 26 -10.84 9.97 -10.61
CA GLY A 26 -11.06 11.36 -10.16
C GLY A 26 -10.03 11.93 -9.21
N SER A 27 -8.88 11.28 -9.05
CA SER A 27 -7.77 11.78 -8.24
C SER A 27 -6.78 12.57 -9.10
N ARG A 28 -6.12 13.56 -8.49
CA ARG A 28 -4.99 14.28 -9.11
C ARG A 28 -3.70 13.46 -9.07
N VAL A 29 -3.62 12.52 -8.15
CA VAL A 29 -2.45 11.63 -7.98
C VAL A 29 -2.88 10.22 -8.29
N ALA A 30 -2.13 9.54 -9.15
CA ALA A 30 -2.38 8.16 -9.55
C ALA A 30 -3.77 7.92 -10.19
N ASN A 31 -4.32 8.93 -10.87
CA ASN A 31 -5.59 8.79 -11.58
C ASN A 31 -5.47 7.77 -12.73
N ASN A 32 -6.48 6.91 -12.90
CA ASN A 32 -6.52 5.83 -13.87
C ASN A 32 -5.39 4.80 -13.67
N LYS A 33 -5.00 4.58 -12.42
CA LYS A 33 -4.03 3.57 -12.05
C LYS A 33 -4.58 2.69 -10.92
N TYR A 34 -4.04 1.49 -10.80
CA TYR A 34 -4.34 0.60 -9.71
C TYR A 34 -3.45 0.91 -8.51
N VAL A 35 -4.07 1.00 -7.34
CA VAL A 35 -3.43 1.28 -6.06
C VAL A 35 -3.96 0.31 -5.01
N GLY A 36 -3.50 0.41 -3.77
CA GLY A 36 -4.04 -0.36 -2.66
C GLY A 36 -5.53 -0.11 -2.46
N ALA A 37 -6.20 -1.02 -1.81
CA ALA A 37 -7.65 -0.98 -1.58
C ALA A 37 -8.09 0.27 -0.81
N ALA A 38 -7.25 0.78 0.08
CA ALA A 38 -7.41 2.05 0.77
C ALA A 38 -6.04 2.66 1.07
N GLY A 39 -6.01 3.95 1.34
CA GLY A 39 -4.81 4.65 1.74
C GLY A 39 -4.94 6.16 1.57
N GLY A 40 -3.95 6.88 2.08
CA GLY A 40 -3.91 8.32 1.97
C GLY A 40 -2.80 8.95 2.79
N HIS A 41 -2.83 10.28 2.86
CA HIS A 41 -1.85 11.06 3.57
C HIS A 41 -2.00 10.95 5.08
N PHE A 42 -0.87 10.98 5.79
CA PHE A 42 -0.87 11.09 7.25
C PHE A 42 -1.52 12.41 7.67
N GLU A 43 -2.34 12.35 8.68
CA GLU A 43 -2.80 13.51 9.42
C GLU A 43 -1.79 13.90 10.51
N LYS A 44 -1.96 15.10 11.06
CA LYS A 44 -1.01 15.68 12.00
C LYS A 44 -0.75 14.83 13.24
N ASP A 45 -1.75 14.14 13.74
CA ASP A 45 -1.66 13.27 14.92
C ASP A 45 -1.23 11.84 14.59
N GLU A 46 -0.98 11.53 13.32
CA GLU A 46 -0.57 10.21 12.85
C GLU A 46 0.90 10.10 12.46
N LEU A 47 1.68 11.18 12.59
CA LEU A 47 3.04 11.25 12.04
C LEU A 47 4.01 10.21 12.61
N SER A 48 3.74 9.69 13.80
CA SER A 48 4.52 8.60 14.42
C SER A 48 3.76 7.28 14.49
N ASP A 49 2.63 7.17 13.78
CA ASP A 49 1.75 6.00 13.87
C ASP A 49 1.11 5.70 12.51
N ALA A 50 1.86 5.00 11.67
CA ALA A 50 1.40 4.62 10.34
C ALA A 50 0.17 3.71 10.38
N LYS A 51 0.06 2.86 11.41
CA LYS A 51 -1.10 1.98 11.59
C LYS A 51 -2.37 2.78 11.86
N ALA A 52 -2.31 3.83 12.67
CA ALA A 52 -3.45 4.70 12.90
C ALA A 52 -3.93 5.34 11.59
N CYS A 53 -3.00 5.78 10.75
CA CYS A 53 -3.32 6.35 9.44
C CYS A 53 -4.06 5.34 8.54
N VAL A 54 -3.53 4.14 8.36
CA VAL A 54 -4.15 3.15 7.47
C VAL A 54 -5.51 2.69 8.00
N LEU A 55 -5.66 2.55 9.31
CA LEU A 55 -6.96 2.20 9.91
C LEU A 55 -8.01 3.29 9.70
N ARG A 56 -7.61 4.56 9.81
CA ARG A 56 -8.52 5.69 9.53
C ARG A 56 -8.94 5.69 8.06
N GLU A 57 -8.01 5.53 7.13
CA GLU A 57 -8.32 5.49 5.70
C GLU A 57 -9.21 4.29 5.34
N MET A 58 -8.97 3.14 5.93
CA MET A 58 -9.83 1.96 5.75
C MET A 58 -11.28 2.24 6.18
N ARG A 59 -11.45 2.90 7.32
CA ARG A 59 -12.77 3.27 7.82
C ARG A 59 -13.45 4.30 6.92
N GLU A 60 -12.72 5.34 6.52
CA GLU A 60 -13.26 6.43 5.70
C GLU A 60 -13.62 5.98 4.28
N GLU A 61 -12.74 5.21 3.63
CA GLU A 61 -12.91 4.82 2.24
C GLU A 61 -13.72 3.54 2.05
N LEU A 62 -13.60 2.57 2.97
CA LEU A 62 -14.19 1.23 2.84
C LEU A 62 -15.26 0.93 3.89
N GLY A 63 -15.40 1.76 4.91
CA GLY A 63 -16.26 1.46 6.05
C GLY A 63 -15.81 0.23 6.84
N LEU A 64 -14.51 -0.06 6.81
CA LEU A 64 -13.92 -1.27 7.37
C LEU A 64 -13.27 -0.96 8.72
N SER A 65 -13.57 -1.76 9.75
CA SER A 65 -12.95 -1.66 11.06
C SER A 65 -11.77 -2.62 11.20
N GLU A 66 -10.89 -2.36 12.17
CA GLU A 66 -9.75 -3.23 12.46
C GLU A 66 -10.17 -4.67 12.77
N SER A 67 -11.30 -4.86 13.46
CA SER A 67 -11.80 -6.18 13.81
C SER A 67 -12.22 -7.04 12.62
N GLU A 68 -12.42 -6.42 11.45
CA GLU A 68 -12.80 -7.11 10.21
C GLU A 68 -11.58 -7.55 9.38
N VAL A 69 -10.37 -7.23 9.84
CA VAL A 69 -9.11 -7.52 9.15
C VAL A 69 -8.22 -8.40 10.00
N GLU A 70 -7.58 -9.37 9.38
CA GLU A 70 -6.60 -10.26 10.01
C GLU A 70 -5.21 -10.01 9.47
N ASN A 71 -4.20 -10.21 10.31
CA ASN A 71 -2.78 -10.14 9.93
C ASN A 71 -2.39 -8.82 9.24
N LEU A 72 -2.97 -7.71 9.67
CA LEU A 72 -2.60 -6.41 9.14
C LEU A 72 -1.18 -6.06 9.61
N ARG A 73 -0.25 -5.98 8.66
CA ARG A 73 1.18 -5.74 8.93
C ARG A 73 1.76 -4.73 7.97
N LEU A 74 2.64 -3.89 8.48
CA LEU A 74 3.50 -3.06 7.64
C LEU A 74 4.55 -3.97 6.99
N ARG A 75 4.56 -4.00 5.64
CA ARG A 75 5.44 -4.89 4.90
C ARG A 75 6.48 -4.18 4.06
N TYR A 76 6.20 -2.94 3.64
CA TYR A 76 7.12 -2.16 2.80
C TYR A 76 7.10 -0.70 3.18
N ILE A 77 8.27 -0.08 3.11
CA ILE A 77 8.44 1.38 3.13
C ILE A 77 9.28 1.75 1.91
N THR A 78 8.77 2.66 1.07
CA THR A 78 9.53 3.18 -0.06
C THR A 78 9.76 4.68 0.09
N TYR A 79 10.91 5.12 -0.39
CA TYR A 79 11.30 6.52 -0.45
C TYR A 79 11.52 6.91 -1.90
N ARG A 80 11.00 8.05 -2.31
CA ARG A 80 11.20 8.60 -3.64
C ARG A 80 11.35 10.11 -3.57
N LEU A 81 12.39 10.62 -4.21
CA LEU A 81 12.52 12.07 -4.43
C LEU A 81 11.86 12.42 -5.76
N LYS A 82 10.85 13.28 -5.71
CA LYS A 82 10.17 13.77 -6.90
C LYS A 82 9.70 15.21 -6.71
N ASN A 83 10.06 16.09 -7.65
CA ASN A 83 9.65 17.50 -7.63
C ASN A 83 9.98 18.22 -6.32
N GLY A 84 11.16 17.95 -5.73
CA GLY A 84 11.60 18.56 -4.46
C GLY A 84 10.91 17.97 -3.22
N GLU A 85 10.07 16.96 -3.35
CA GLU A 85 9.41 16.27 -2.25
C GLU A 85 10.04 14.90 -2.02
N ILE A 86 10.27 14.57 -0.75
CA ILE A 86 10.57 13.20 -0.34
C ILE A 86 9.23 12.50 -0.06
N ARG A 87 8.90 11.54 -0.88
CA ARG A 87 7.69 10.74 -0.73
C ARG A 87 8.02 9.46 0.01
N GLN A 88 7.40 9.26 1.16
CA GLN A 88 7.55 8.10 1.99
C GLN A 88 6.22 7.34 2.01
N ASN A 89 6.21 6.13 1.43
CA ASN A 89 5.03 5.31 1.34
C ASN A 89 5.15 4.10 2.24
N TYR A 90 4.14 3.89 3.09
CA TYR A 90 4.01 2.74 3.98
C TYR A 90 2.96 1.80 3.39
N TYR A 91 3.37 0.58 3.05
CA TYR A 91 2.48 -0.41 2.46
C TYR A 91 2.16 -1.50 3.47
N PHE A 92 0.88 -1.61 3.81
CA PHE A 92 0.33 -2.65 4.66
C PHE A 92 -0.27 -3.76 3.81
N PHE A 93 -0.19 -4.96 4.32
CA PHE A 93 -0.89 -6.12 3.78
C PHE A 93 -1.69 -6.77 4.90
N GLY A 94 -2.84 -7.32 4.55
CA GLY A 94 -3.71 -8.02 5.48
C GLY A 94 -4.70 -8.90 4.76
N SER A 95 -5.54 -9.59 5.52
CA SER A 95 -6.60 -10.44 5.00
C SER A 95 -7.95 -9.98 5.54
N LEU A 96 -8.99 -10.09 4.74
CA LEU A 96 -10.34 -9.79 5.17
C LEU A 96 -10.96 -11.02 5.85
N LYS A 97 -11.63 -10.81 6.98
CA LYS A 97 -12.49 -11.84 7.56
C LYS A 97 -13.67 -12.11 6.61
N ALA A 98 -14.10 -13.35 6.54
CA ALA A 98 -14.99 -13.82 5.49
C ALA A 98 -16.30 -13.05 5.35
N GLY A 99 -16.80 -12.99 4.11
CA GLY A 99 -18.21 -12.75 3.80
C GLY A 99 -18.62 -11.32 3.48
N ARG A 100 -17.71 -10.33 3.49
CA ARG A 100 -18.09 -8.96 3.19
C ARG A 100 -17.63 -8.55 1.78
N LYS A 101 -18.59 -8.12 0.96
CA LYS A 101 -18.29 -7.43 -0.30
C LYS A 101 -17.98 -5.96 0.02
N LEU A 102 -16.80 -5.52 -0.32
CA LEU A 102 -16.36 -4.14 -0.10
C LEU A 102 -16.69 -3.24 -1.29
N GLU A 103 -17.03 -2.01 -0.99
CA GLU A 103 -17.13 -0.91 -1.94
C GLU A 103 -16.27 0.25 -1.45
N SER A 104 -15.66 0.99 -2.37
CA SER A 104 -14.82 2.14 -2.04
C SER A 104 -15.42 3.44 -2.53
N THR A 105 -15.27 4.50 -1.74
CA THR A 105 -15.62 5.86 -2.16
C THR A 105 -14.57 6.47 -3.11
N ALA A 106 -13.40 5.85 -3.23
CA ALA A 106 -12.26 6.38 -4.00
C ALA A 106 -12.13 5.79 -5.41
N GLY A 107 -12.93 4.77 -5.76
CA GLY A 107 -12.88 4.11 -7.07
C GLY A 107 -13.49 2.71 -7.04
N GLU A 108 -13.04 1.87 -7.97
CA GLU A 108 -13.55 0.52 -8.14
C GLU A 108 -12.57 -0.52 -7.59
N LEU A 109 -13.07 -1.43 -6.76
CA LEU A 109 -12.30 -2.53 -6.19
C LEU A 109 -12.40 -3.77 -7.08
N HIS A 110 -11.24 -4.39 -7.34
CA HIS A 110 -11.16 -5.64 -8.11
C HIS A 110 -10.15 -6.59 -7.47
N TRP A 111 -10.52 -7.88 -7.44
CA TRP A 111 -9.60 -8.94 -7.10
C TRP A 111 -8.81 -9.37 -8.34
N PHE A 112 -7.51 -9.50 -8.18
CA PHE A 112 -6.61 -9.98 -9.22
C PHE A 112 -5.84 -11.19 -8.73
N SER A 113 -5.62 -12.16 -9.62
CA SER A 113 -4.64 -13.21 -9.34
C SER A 113 -3.25 -12.59 -9.18
N TYR A 114 -2.33 -13.29 -8.57
CA TYR A 114 -0.94 -12.81 -8.46
C TYR A 114 -0.30 -12.56 -9.82
N GLU A 115 -0.61 -13.41 -10.80
CA GLU A 115 -0.13 -13.22 -12.17
C GLU A 115 -0.70 -11.96 -12.81
N GLU A 116 -2.00 -11.73 -12.70
CA GLU A 116 -2.64 -10.51 -13.18
C GLU A 116 -2.10 -9.25 -12.50
N ALA A 117 -1.87 -9.32 -11.18
CA ALA A 117 -1.35 -8.19 -10.40
C ALA A 117 0.03 -7.72 -10.89
N SER A 118 0.86 -8.64 -11.39
CA SER A 118 2.19 -8.32 -11.93
C SER A 118 2.15 -7.40 -13.16
N ALA A 119 1.04 -7.38 -13.88
CA ALA A 119 0.85 -6.63 -15.12
C ALA A 119 0.05 -5.35 -14.96
N LEU A 120 -0.45 -5.03 -13.76
CA LEU A 120 -1.28 -3.84 -13.53
C LEU A 120 -0.48 -2.54 -13.68
N ASP A 121 -1.14 -1.53 -14.21
CA ASP A 121 -0.59 -0.19 -14.27
C ASP A 121 -0.70 0.48 -12.89
N MET A 122 0.43 0.62 -12.21
CA MET A 122 0.54 1.18 -10.86
C MET A 122 1.51 2.36 -10.86
N PRO A 123 1.40 3.27 -9.87
CA PRO A 123 2.46 4.24 -9.61
C PRO A 123 3.80 3.53 -9.40
N VAL A 124 4.90 4.20 -9.76
CA VAL A 124 6.23 3.58 -9.86
C VAL A 124 6.66 2.86 -8.59
N SER A 125 6.56 3.51 -7.43
CA SER A 125 6.97 2.89 -6.16
C SER A 125 6.12 1.66 -5.83
N ALA A 126 4.79 1.76 -6.03
CA ALA A 126 3.87 0.64 -5.82
C ALA A 126 4.15 -0.50 -6.81
N LYS A 127 4.47 -0.18 -8.06
CA LYS A 127 4.83 -1.19 -9.08
C LYS A 127 6.05 -1.99 -8.66
N HIS A 128 7.12 -1.32 -8.24
CA HIS A 128 8.34 -1.98 -7.79
C HIS A 128 8.10 -2.80 -6.51
N MET A 129 7.34 -2.23 -5.57
CA MET A 129 6.95 -2.93 -4.35
C MET A 129 6.16 -4.20 -4.68
N MET A 130 5.17 -4.11 -5.56
CA MET A 130 4.34 -5.26 -5.93
C MET A 130 5.16 -6.34 -6.61
N GLN A 131 6.09 -5.99 -7.50
CA GLN A 131 6.98 -6.96 -8.13
C GLN A 131 7.83 -7.70 -7.10
N HIS A 132 8.37 -7.01 -6.11
CA HIS A 132 9.12 -7.64 -5.02
C HIS A 132 8.21 -8.51 -4.16
N TYR A 133 7.03 -8.02 -3.80
CA TYR A 133 6.08 -8.80 -3.01
C TYR A 133 5.73 -10.12 -3.70
N LEU A 134 5.39 -10.09 -4.98
CA LEU A 134 4.97 -11.28 -5.72
C LEU A 134 6.07 -12.33 -5.84
N THR A 135 7.33 -11.92 -5.90
CA THR A 135 8.46 -12.82 -6.13
C THR A 135 9.24 -13.18 -4.86
N VAL A 136 9.21 -12.34 -3.84
CA VAL A 136 9.99 -12.52 -2.61
C VAL A 136 9.14 -12.35 -1.36
N GLY A 137 8.56 -11.16 -1.14
CA GLY A 137 7.98 -10.78 0.14
C GLY A 137 6.76 -11.60 0.55
N ARG A 138 5.99 -12.12 -0.38
CA ARG A 138 4.79 -12.93 -0.05
C ARG A 138 5.14 -14.26 0.61
N PHE A 139 6.39 -14.69 0.53
CA PHE A 139 6.87 -15.95 1.12
C PHE A 139 7.47 -15.77 2.50
N ASP A 140 7.49 -14.56 3.03
CA ASP A 140 7.95 -14.24 4.39
C ASP A 140 7.05 -13.17 5.02
N ASP A 141 7.38 -12.76 6.25
CA ASP A 141 6.67 -11.71 7.00
C ASP A 141 7.57 -10.50 7.30
N GLN A 142 8.69 -10.35 6.60
CA GLN A 142 9.64 -9.29 6.88
C GLN A 142 9.13 -7.93 6.41
N LEU A 143 9.61 -6.88 7.06
CA LEU A 143 9.48 -5.50 6.59
C LEU A 143 10.67 -5.18 5.68
N TYR A 144 10.38 -4.69 4.49
CA TYR A 144 11.39 -4.26 3.53
C TYR A 144 11.34 -2.75 3.34
N ALA A 145 12.50 -2.12 3.21
CA ALA A 145 12.62 -0.71 2.85
C ALA A 145 13.47 -0.53 1.59
N GLY A 146 13.13 0.47 0.79
CA GLY A 146 13.87 0.72 -0.45
C GLY A 146 13.70 2.15 -0.97
N ILE A 147 14.68 2.57 -1.76
CA ILE A 147 14.67 3.85 -2.45
C ILE A 147 14.25 3.61 -3.89
N THR A 148 13.18 4.27 -4.30
CA THR A 148 12.65 4.14 -5.66
C THR A 148 13.41 5.03 -6.61
N GLU A 149 13.96 4.41 -7.66
CA GLU A 149 14.55 5.05 -8.82
C GLU A 149 13.73 4.72 -10.07
N GLU A 150 14.02 5.35 -11.20
CA GLU A 150 13.28 5.09 -12.44
C GLU A 150 13.34 3.62 -12.88
N ASN A 151 14.51 3.00 -12.70
CA ASN A 151 14.78 1.64 -13.18
C ASN A 151 14.51 0.54 -12.16
N GLY A 152 14.07 0.86 -10.96
CA GLY A 152 13.79 -0.12 -9.95
C GLY A 152 13.95 0.39 -8.52
N THR A 153 13.70 -0.49 -7.58
CA THR A 153 13.88 -0.26 -6.15
C THR A 153 14.65 -1.43 -5.58
N ALA A 154 15.79 -1.17 -4.95
CA ALA A 154 16.53 -2.18 -4.22
C ALA A 154 15.96 -2.29 -2.80
N PHE A 155 15.25 -3.37 -2.51
CA PHE A 155 14.64 -3.59 -1.20
C PHE A 155 15.61 -4.31 -0.27
N VAL A 156 15.68 -3.80 0.96
CA VAL A 156 16.51 -4.36 2.04
C VAL A 156 15.59 -4.79 3.18
N PRO A 157 15.73 -6.03 3.69
CA PRO A 157 14.94 -6.46 4.83
C PRO A 157 15.40 -5.76 6.11
N MET A 158 14.43 -5.32 6.91
CA MET A 158 14.70 -4.72 8.21
C MET A 158 14.63 -5.80 9.29
N VAL A 159 15.71 -6.57 9.41
CA VAL A 159 15.75 -7.79 10.22
C VAL A 159 15.59 -7.56 11.73
N GLU A 160 15.81 -6.35 12.20
CA GLU A 160 15.66 -5.96 13.61
C GLU A 160 14.23 -5.53 13.95
N PHE A 161 13.37 -5.43 12.94
CA PHE A 161 11.97 -5.05 13.15
C PHE A 161 11.14 -6.31 13.41
N GLU A 162 10.76 -6.49 14.66
CA GLU A 162 9.75 -7.47 15.07
C GLU A 162 8.40 -6.75 15.16
N GLY A 163 7.70 -6.81 14.07
CA GLY A 163 6.42 -6.12 13.91
C GLY A 163 5.26 -6.68 14.71
#